data_92db4c5e5a99e982730af69b95536ae4
#
_entry.id   92db4c5e5a99e982730af69b95536ae4
#
_cell.length_a   1.000
_cell.length_b   1.000
_cell.length_c   1.000
_cell.angle_alpha   90.00
_cell.angle_beta   90.00
_cell.angle_gamma   90.00
#
_symmetry.space_group_name_H-M   'P 1'
#
loop_
_entity.id
_entity.type
_entity.pdbx_description
1 polymer ?
#
loop_
_entity_poly.entity_id
_entity_poly.type
_entity_poly.pdbx_seq_one_letter_code
_entity_poly.pdbx_strand_id
1 'polypeptide(L)'
;LFQAEAVLDEVVGMFSKVPRGLIYASLPVINPDLQTTVSTLQQIDRRLRDLQESLKVGDVLIITGDHGFDCARPNPGHSREDVPCLVSGPRLARGVNLGTRSTAADLGQTIGEALGATRLPWGDSFLDALQSR
;
A
#
# COMPACT_ATOMS: atom_id res chain seq x y z
N LEU A 1 -4.20 18.45 -3.81
CA LEU A 1 -4.69 18.20 -2.43
C LEU A 1 -6.06 17.51 -2.45
N PHE A 2 -7.04 18.05 -3.17
CA PHE A 2 -8.37 17.45 -3.30
C PHE A 2 -8.41 16.06 -3.97
N GLN A 3 -7.41 15.70 -4.78
CA GLN A 3 -7.41 14.45 -5.50
C GLN A 3 -7.16 13.21 -4.60
N ALA A 4 -6.22 13.30 -3.68
CA ALA A 4 -5.89 12.17 -2.81
C ALA A 4 -7.03 11.84 -1.83
N GLU A 5 -7.67 12.84 -1.24
CA GLU A 5 -8.83 12.65 -0.36
C GLU A 5 -10.01 12.04 -1.11
N ALA A 6 -10.32 12.54 -2.30
CA ALA A 6 -11.40 12.00 -3.13
C ALA A 6 -11.17 10.53 -3.49
N VAL A 7 -9.93 10.14 -3.82
CA VAL A 7 -9.60 8.73 -4.09
C VAL A 7 -9.81 7.86 -2.85
N LEU A 8 -9.40 8.31 -1.67
CA LEU A 8 -9.61 7.57 -0.43
C LEU A 8 -11.09 7.44 -0.06
N ASP A 9 -11.91 8.47 -0.32
CA ASP A 9 -13.35 8.40 -0.13
C ASP A 9 -14.01 7.38 -1.09
N GLU A 10 -13.55 7.32 -2.34
CA GLU A 10 -13.99 6.29 -3.28
C GLU A 10 -13.60 4.89 -2.82
N VAL A 11 -12.37 4.68 -2.32
CA VAL A 11 -11.91 3.40 -1.77
C VAL A 11 -12.85 2.93 -0.66
N VAL A 12 -13.19 3.79 0.29
CA VAL A 12 -14.15 3.46 1.36
C VAL A 12 -15.52 3.11 0.77
N GLY A 13 -15.98 3.87 -0.20
CA GLY A 13 -17.25 3.62 -0.89
C GLY A 13 -17.29 2.28 -1.64
N MET A 14 -16.14 1.73 -2.02
CA MET A 14 -16.05 0.43 -2.70
C MET A 14 -16.13 -0.77 -1.75
N PHE A 15 -15.88 -0.61 -0.45
CA PHE A 15 -15.88 -1.73 0.51
C PHE A 15 -17.21 -2.48 0.58
N SER A 16 -18.32 -1.79 0.34
CA SER A 16 -19.65 -2.41 0.27
C SER A 16 -19.96 -3.04 -1.09
N LYS A 17 -19.25 -2.62 -2.14
CA LYS A 17 -19.51 -3.04 -3.52
C LYS A 17 -18.62 -4.22 -3.94
N VAL A 18 -17.48 -4.39 -3.28
CA VAL A 18 -16.50 -5.45 -3.57
C VAL A 18 -16.41 -6.40 -2.38
N PRO A 19 -17.26 -7.43 -2.31
CA PRO A 19 -17.29 -8.35 -1.17
C PRO A 19 -16.03 -9.23 -1.07
N ARG A 20 -15.35 -9.46 -2.20
CA ARG A 20 -14.06 -10.14 -2.28
C ARG A 20 -13.36 -9.71 -3.56
N GLY A 21 -12.14 -9.23 -3.45
CA GLY A 21 -11.35 -8.80 -4.60
C GLY A 21 -10.23 -7.84 -4.21
N LEU A 22 -9.63 -7.23 -5.20
CA LEU A 22 -8.60 -6.22 -5.04
C LEU A 22 -9.17 -4.85 -5.37
N ILE A 23 -9.03 -3.90 -4.45
CA ILE A 23 -9.21 -2.48 -4.70
C ILE A 23 -7.81 -1.88 -4.83
N TYR A 24 -7.47 -1.42 -6.02
CA TYR A 24 -6.21 -0.72 -6.28
C TYR A 24 -6.47 0.78 -6.39
N ALA A 25 -5.74 1.57 -5.63
CA ALA A 25 -5.81 3.02 -5.68
C ALA A 25 -4.41 3.61 -5.84
N SER A 26 -4.25 4.55 -6.74
CA SER A 26 -3.01 5.31 -6.94
C SER A 26 -3.21 6.74 -6.47
N LEU A 27 -2.30 7.20 -5.60
CA LEU A 27 -2.32 8.55 -5.04
C LEU A 27 -1.10 9.31 -5.56
N PRO A 28 -1.29 10.43 -6.26
CA PRO A 28 -0.18 11.29 -6.67
C PRO A 28 0.36 12.07 -5.46
N VAL A 29 1.33 11.49 -4.78
CA VAL A 29 1.86 12.02 -3.51
C VAL A 29 3.12 12.87 -3.73
N ILE A 30 3.99 12.41 -4.62
CA ILE A 30 5.31 12.98 -4.78
C ILE A 30 5.26 14.26 -5.60
N ASN A 31 5.87 15.30 -5.05
CA ASN A 31 6.05 16.61 -5.70
C ASN A 31 7.54 16.96 -5.66
N PRO A 32 8.10 17.65 -6.68
CA PRO A 32 9.46 18.16 -6.64
C PRO A 32 9.74 19.06 -5.43
N ASP A 33 8.73 19.76 -4.92
CA ASP A 33 8.80 20.47 -3.64
C ASP A 33 8.59 19.53 -2.47
N LEU A 34 9.65 19.33 -1.68
CA LEU A 34 9.63 18.46 -0.50
C LEU A 34 8.56 18.88 0.53
N GLN A 35 8.38 20.17 0.75
CA GLN A 35 7.39 20.67 1.73
C GLN A 35 5.96 20.28 1.32
N THR A 36 5.66 20.37 0.04
CA THR A 36 4.38 19.94 -0.53
C THR A 36 4.21 18.42 -0.38
N THR A 37 5.25 17.64 -0.66
CA THR A 37 5.23 16.18 -0.46
C THR A 37 4.95 15.83 1.00
N VAL A 38 5.66 16.41 1.95
CA VAL A 38 5.48 16.18 3.39
C VAL A 38 4.05 16.53 3.83
N SER A 39 3.55 17.69 3.43
CA SER A 39 2.18 18.10 3.79
C SER A 39 1.11 17.19 3.20
N THR A 40 1.31 16.69 1.98
CA THR A 40 0.41 15.71 1.34
C THR A 40 0.43 14.38 2.10
N LEU A 41 1.62 13.87 2.43
CA LEU A 41 1.76 12.64 3.23
C LEU A 41 1.08 12.75 4.59
N GLN A 42 1.22 13.89 5.27
CA GLN A 42 0.56 14.12 6.56
C GLN A 42 -0.97 14.13 6.46
N GLN A 43 -1.52 14.60 5.35
CA GLN A 43 -2.97 14.56 5.11
C GLN A 43 -3.44 13.13 4.84
N ILE A 44 -2.72 12.40 4.00
CA ILE A 44 -3.01 10.99 3.73
C ILE A 44 -2.93 10.18 5.03
N ASP A 45 -1.90 10.38 5.85
CA ASP A 45 -1.73 9.67 7.13
C ASP A 45 -2.95 9.83 8.06
N ARG A 46 -3.51 11.03 8.15
CA ARG A 46 -4.75 11.25 8.91
C ARG A 46 -5.93 10.44 8.35
N ARG A 47 -6.10 10.40 7.03
CA ARG A 47 -7.19 9.66 6.37
C ARG A 47 -6.99 8.15 6.41
N LEU A 48 -5.74 7.67 6.43
CA LEU A 48 -5.44 6.24 6.55
C LEU A 48 -5.91 5.66 7.87
N ARG A 49 -5.99 6.44 8.95
CA ARG A 49 -6.56 6.00 10.21
C ARG A 49 -8.04 5.66 10.06
N ASP A 50 -8.81 6.55 9.45
CA ASP A 50 -10.25 6.33 9.20
C ASP A 50 -10.45 5.09 8.32
N LEU A 51 -9.59 4.92 7.30
CA LEU A 51 -9.60 3.77 6.41
C LEU A 51 -9.32 2.47 7.18
N GLN A 52 -8.30 2.46 8.06
CA GLN A 52 -7.97 1.30 8.88
C GLN A 52 -9.13 0.91 9.84
N GLU A 53 -9.81 1.89 10.42
CA GLU A 53 -10.95 1.65 11.30
C GLU A 53 -12.17 1.09 10.55
N SER A 54 -12.28 1.34 9.25
CA SER A 54 -13.36 0.83 8.40
C SER A 54 -13.12 -0.59 7.86
N LEU A 55 -11.90 -1.14 8.02
CA LEU A 55 -11.57 -2.50 7.59
C LEU A 55 -12.36 -3.55 8.39
N LYS A 56 -12.91 -4.53 7.67
CA LYS A 56 -13.60 -5.67 8.25
C LYS A 56 -12.64 -6.83 8.50
N VAL A 57 -13.10 -7.78 9.29
CA VAL A 57 -12.39 -9.05 9.50
C VAL A 57 -12.17 -9.74 8.15
N GLY A 58 -10.91 -9.95 7.80
CA GLY A 58 -10.49 -10.53 6.51
C GLY A 58 -9.97 -9.51 5.51
N ASP A 59 -10.18 -8.22 5.74
CA ASP A 59 -9.60 -7.19 4.88
C ASP A 59 -8.12 -6.97 5.20
N VAL A 60 -7.36 -6.63 4.17
CA VAL A 60 -5.94 -6.31 4.24
C VAL A 60 -5.72 -4.99 3.51
N LEU A 61 -5.13 -4.02 4.19
CA LEU A 61 -4.65 -2.77 3.62
C LEU A 61 -3.15 -2.89 3.37
N ILE A 62 -2.74 -2.61 2.15
CA ILE A 62 -1.33 -2.54 1.77
C ILE A 62 -1.04 -1.15 1.25
N ILE A 63 0.04 -0.54 1.74
CA ILE A 63 0.52 0.77 1.30
C ILE A 63 1.95 0.58 0.82
N THR A 64 2.20 0.98 -0.42
CA THR A 64 3.53 0.88 -1.04
C THR A 64 3.76 2.02 -2.02
N GLY A 65 5.00 2.23 -2.42
CA GLY A 65 5.33 3.06 -3.57
C GLY A 65 5.44 2.21 -4.84
N ASP A 66 5.13 2.79 -5.97
CA ASP A 66 5.30 2.19 -7.29
C ASP A 66 6.72 2.35 -7.83
N HIS A 67 7.45 3.35 -7.34
CA HIS A 67 8.88 3.59 -7.62
C HIS A 67 9.52 4.43 -6.51
N GLY A 68 10.84 4.39 -6.43
CA GLY A 68 11.62 5.28 -5.60
C GLY A 68 11.62 6.72 -6.12
N PHE A 69 11.89 7.67 -5.23
CA PHE A 69 11.99 9.08 -5.58
C PHE A 69 13.01 9.77 -4.66
N ASP A 70 13.99 10.42 -5.26
CA ASP A 70 14.98 11.24 -4.55
C ASP A 70 14.76 12.72 -4.88
N CYS A 71 14.13 13.44 -3.95
CA CYS A 71 13.86 14.88 -4.09
C CYS A 71 15.12 15.77 -3.99
N ALA A 72 16.26 15.22 -3.56
CA ALA A 72 17.52 15.97 -3.50
C ALA A 72 18.25 16.03 -4.85
N ARG A 73 17.83 15.27 -5.84
CA ARG A 73 18.44 15.29 -7.18
C ARG A 73 18.02 16.51 -8.00
N PRO A 74 18.91 17.03 -8.87
CA PRO A 74 18.63 18.17 -9.75
C PRO A 74 17.57 17.78 -10.73
N ASN A 75 16.75 17.31 -11.02
CA ASN A 75 15.68 16.78 -11.87
C ASN A 75 15.11 15.50 -11.26
N PRO A 76 14.37 15.63 -10.18
CA PRO A 76 13.83 14.48 -9.50
C PRO A 76 12.86 13.71 -10.42
N GLY A 77 12.99 12.40 -10.41
CA GLY A 77 12.18 11.47 -11.20
C GLY A 77 12.23 10.09 -10.57
N HIS A 78 11.85 9.07 -11.33
CA HIS A 78 11.95 7.69 -10.86
C HIS A 78 13.41 7.37 -10.49
N SER A 79 13.59 6.80 -9.33
CA SER A 79 14.90 6.51 -8.78
C SER A 79 14.95 5.09 -8.18
N ARG A 80 16.11 4.71 -7.63
CA ARG A 80 16.37 3.34 -7.17
C ARG A 80 16.16 3.17 -5.66
N GLU A 81 15.70 4.17 -4.97
CA GLU A 81 15.44 4.11 -3.54
C GLU A 81 14.36 3.06 -3.26
N ASP A 82 14.53 2.35 -2.14
CA ASP A 82 13.54 1.43 -1.64
C ASP A 82 12.23 2.17 -1.33
N VAL A 83 11.12 1.48 -1.57
CA VAL A 83 9.78 1.99 -1.24
C VAL A 83 9.25 1.31 0.01
N PRO A 84 8.38 1.96 0.79
CA PRO A 84 7.76 1.32 1.92
C PRO A 84 6.86 0.17 1.48
N CYS A 85 6.75 -0.87 2.31
CA CYS A 85 5.74 -1.90 2.20
C CYS A 85 5.08 -2.06 3.58
N LEU A 86 3.97 -1.39 3.78
CA LEU A 86 3.22 -1.39 5.04
C LEU A 86 1.96 -2.23 4.86
N VAL A 87 1.75 -3.18 5.77
CA VAL A 87 0.60 -4.09 5.71
C VAL A 87 -0.16 -4.03 7.02
N SER A 88 -1.47 -3.87 6.94
CA SER A 88 -2.36 -3.76 8.09
C SER A 88 -3.67 -4.50 7.83
N GLY A 89 -4.26 -5.05 8.88
CA GLY A 89 -5.56 -5.71 8.83
C GLY A 89 -5.97 -6.23 10.21
N PRO A 90 -7.30 -6.37 10.47
CA PRO A 90 -7.80 -6.73 11.81
C PRO A 90 -7.31 -8.09 12.32
N ARG A 91 -6.96 -9.03 11.45
CA ARG A 91 -6.49 -10.38 11.80
C ARG A 91 -5.01 -10.62 11.52
N LEU A 92 -4.28 -9.61 11.12
CA LEU A 92 -2.87 -9.78 10.84
C LEU A 92 -2.02 -9.72 12.10
N ALA A 93 -0.91 -10.44 12.08
CA ALA A 93 0.11 -10.35 13.11
C ALA A 93 0.67 -8.92 13.18
N ARG A 94 0.88 -8.42 14.38
CA ARG A 94 1.42 -7.07 14.61
C ARG A 94 2.93 -7.11 14.80
N GLY A 95 3.60 -6.06 14.36
CA GLY A 95 5.04 -5.90 14.56
C GLY A 95 5.91 -6.87 13.74
N VAL A 96 5.37 -7.44 12.68
CA VAL A 96 6.13 -8.32 11.78
C VAL A 96 7.08 -7.48 10.94
N ASN A 97 8.36 -7.85 10.96
CA ASN A 97 9.35 -7.28 10.06
C ASN A 97 9.46 -8.18 8.82
N LEU A 98 9.01 -7.69 7.68
CA LEU A 98 9.08 -8.40 6.39
C LEU A 98 10.48 -8.36 5.74
N GLY A 99 11.42 -7.61 6.32
CA GLY A 99 12.74 -7.36 5.74
C GLY A 99 12.64 -6.55 4.45
N THR A 100 13.77 -6.42 3.74
CA THR A 100 13.81 -5.84 2.41
C THR A 100 13.44 -6.90 1.37
N ARG A 101 12.40 -6.64 0.59
CA ARG A 101 11.97 -7.52 -0.49
C ARG A 101 12.74 -7.18 -1.76
N SER A 102 13.14 -8.19 -2.51
CA SER A 102 13.99 -8.02 -3.69
C SER A 102 13.22 -7.53 -4.92
N THR A 103 11.91 -7.68 -4.92
CA THR A 103 11.06 -7.35 -6.07
C THR A 103 9.61 -7.04 -5.65
N ALA A 104 8.97 -6.11 -6.36
CA ALA A 104 7.54 -5.85 -6.22
C ALA A 104 6.67 -7.06 -6.62
N ALA A 105 7.22 -8.03 -7.33
CA ALA A 105 6.51 -9.27 -7.65
C ALA A 105 6.14 -10.09 -6.39
N ASP A 106 6.88 -9.93 -5.28
CA ASP A 106 6.56 -10.55 -4.00
C ASP A 106 5.21 -10.07 -3.48
N LEU A 107 4.93 -8.78 -3.62
CA LEU A 107 3.63 -8.20 -3.29
C LEU A 107 2.52 -8.77 -4.19
N GLY A 108 2.75 -8.81 -5.49
CA GLY A 108 1.81 -9.39 -6.45
C GLY A 108 1.50 -10.86 -6.14
N GLN A 109 2.53 -11.66 -5.81
CA GLN A 109 2.37 -13.06 -5.41
C GLN A 109 1.57 -13.18 -4.12
N THR A 110 1.82 -12.32 -3.13
CA THR A 110 1.09 -12.30 -1.85
C THR A 110 -0.39 -11.98 -2.05
N ILE A 111 -0.70 -10.98 -2.86
CA ILE A 111 -2.09 -10.62 -3.20
C ILE A 111 -2.76 -11.77 -3.96
N GLY A 112 -2.08 -12.34 -4.95
CA GLY A 112 -2.59 -13.47 -5.73
C GLY A 112 -2.94 -14.66 -4.84
N GLU A 113 -2.05 -15.04 -3.93
CA GLU A 113 -2.27 -16.13 -2.98
C GLU A 113 -3.46 -15.84 -2.05
N ALA A 114 -3.54 -14.64 -1.47
CA ALA A 114 -4.64 -14.24 -0.60
C ALA A 114 -6.01 -14.31 -1.30
N LEU A 115 -6.05 -14.04 -2.60
CA LEU A 115 -7.26 -14.11 -3.40
C LEU A 115 -7.53 -15.48 -4.02
N GLY A 116 -6.61 -16.43 -3.88
CA GLY A 116 -6.71 -17.78 -4.45
C GLY A 116 -6.43 -17.84 -5.95
N ALA A 117 -5.62 -16.92 -6.46
CA ALA A 117 -5.18 -16.93 -7.85
C ALA A 117 -4.08 -17.97 -8.08
N THR A 118 -3.88 -18.35 -9.33
CA THR A 118 -2.78 -19.23 -9.73
C THR A 118 -1.45 -18.54 -9.43
N ARG A 119 -0.50 -19.33 -8.91
CA ARG A 119 0.85 -18.85 -8.60
C ARG A 119 1.49 -18.22 -9.83
N LEU A 120 2.04 -17.04 -9.66
CA LEU A 120 2.82 -16.35 -10.69
C LEU A 120 4.22 -16.99 -10.80
N PRO A 121 4.88 -16.87 -11.97
CA PRO A 121 6.22 -17.42 -12.16
C PRO A 121 7.31 -16.64 -11.39
N TRP A 122 7.00 -15.45 -10.88
CA TRP A 122 7.91 -14.54 -10.22
C TRP A 122 7.36 -14.10 -8.86
N GLY A 123 8.26 -13.83 -7.94
CA GLY A 123 7.97 -13.34 -6.60
C GLY A 123 7.72 -14.44 -5.59
N ASP A 124 8.04 -14.13 -4.34
CA ASP A 124 7.81 -14.97 -3.17
C ASP A 124 6.79 -14.32 -2.25
N SER A 125 5.68 -15.01 -2.03
CA SER A 125 4.63 -14.55 -1.11
C SER A 125 5.16 -14.45 0.32
N PHE A 126 4.72 -13.42 1.02
CA PHE A 126 4.93 -13.26 2.46
C PHE A 126 3.63 -13.38 3.27
N LEU A 127 2.58 -13.97 2.66
CA LEU A 127 1.27 -14.10 3.31
C LEU A 127 1.33 -14.86 4.64
N ASP A 128 2.12 -15.95 4.70
CA ASP A 128 2.28 -16.75 5.92
C ASP A 128 2.89 -15.93 7.07
N ALA A 129 3.80 -15.00 6.77
CA ALA A 129 4.40 -14.14 7.78
C ALA A 129 3.39 -13.15 8.39
N LEU A 130 2.30 -12.86 7.69
CA LEU A 130 1.25 -11.94 8.14
C LEU A 130 0.18 -12.62 9.01
N GLN A 131 0.15 -13.96 9.07
CA GLN A 131 -0.86 -14.66 9.84
C GLN A 131 -0.54 -14.58 11.35
N SER A 132 -1.52 -14.21 12.16
CA SER A 132 -1.42 -14.35 13.61
C SER A 132 -1.43 -15.83 13.98
N ARG A 133 -0.40 -16.27 14.69
CA ARG A 133 -0.33 -17.62 15.27
C ARG A 133 -1.32 -17.80 16.41
#